data_a4e5e2f4ed23948f9928c19786de64a7
#
_entry.id   a4e5e2f4ed23948f9928c19786de64a7
#
_cell.length_a   1.000
_cell.length_b   1.000
_cell.length_c   1.000
_cell.angle_alpha   90.00
_cell.angle_beta   90.00
_cell.angle_gamma   90.00
#
_symmetry.space_group_name_H-M   'P 1'
#
loop_
_entity.id
_entity.type
_entity.pdbx_description
1 polymer ?
#
loop_
_entity_poly.entity_id
_entity_poly.type
_entity_poly.pdbx_seq_one_letter_code
_entity_poly.pdbx_strand_id
1 'polypeptide(L)'
;MAVAEERNFTAAAQRLNISQPPLSMQIKALEEALGVHLFDRTHRRVRLTEAGAVFLEQARLTLGQLDSAVQLTKLAVQGGTGLLRVAFTGSVPLVPGFATLVRTFREGFPHARLHIEHMPTGPQLQALEERHIDVGLLRPAPQFQPPPHLQLTPFWRDELRVVVPTDHFLAKRKGRIAIEDLAAEPLILFPRDISCGLHDQTMQLFNKAGLVPRIGQVAREGTAIVGLVAAGVGISLLPDAYARLRTEGVLYKRLQADATNCPLFLAHRRDQPGSLTQRFIKLAQSLIAGKAARR
;
A
#
# COMPACT_ATOMS: atom_id res chain seq x y z
N MET A 1 2.29 -13.70 -19.54
CA MET A 1 2.77 -12.67 -18.60
C MET A 1 4.16 -12.16 -19.00
N ALA A 2 5.22 -12.93 -18.97
CA ALA A 2 6.58 -12.46 -19.26
C ALA A 2 6.70 -11.64 -20.56
N VAL A 3 6.10 -12.12 -21.67
CA VAL A 3 6.11 -11.38 -22.96
C VAL A 3 5.42 -10.01 -22.88
N ALA A 4 4.35 -9.90 -22.09
CA ALA A 4 3.62 -8.66 -21.89
C ALA A 4 4.42 -7.63 -21.06
N GLU A 5 5.16 -8.11 -20.08
CA GLU A 5 5.99 -7.29 -19.18
C GLU A 5 7.27 -6.82 -19.88
N GLU A 6 7.98 -7.74 -20.57
CA GLU A 6 9.21 -7.42 -21.29
C GLU A 6 8.96 -6.72 -22.64
N ARG A 7 7.75 -6.81 -23.19
CA ARG A 7 7.38 -6.29 -24.52
C ARG A 7 8.34 -6.75 -25.63
N ASN A 8 8.97 -7.90 -25.40
CA ASN A 8 10.00 -8.50 -26.26
C ASN A 8 10.06 -10.01 -26.02
N PHE A 9 9.89 -10.80 -27.08
CA PHE A 9 9.90 -12.26 -26.98
C PHE A 9 11.26 -12.82 -26.58
N THR A 10 12.37 -12.22 -27.06
CA THR A 10 13.73 -12.68 -26.73
C THR A 10 14.04 -12.42 -25.26
N ALA A 11 13.76 -11.21 -24.76
CA ALA A 11 13.95 -10.89 -23.36
C ALA A 11 13.06 -11.74 -22.43
N ALA A 12 11.80 -11.97 -22.81
CA ALA A 12 10.90 -12.84 -22.07
C ALA A 12 11.38 -14.30 -22.03
N ALA A 13 11.91 -14.81 -23.14
CA ALA A 13 12.48 -16.16 -23.21
C ALA A 13 13.71 -16.30 -22.32
N GLN A 14 14.61 -15.31 -22.33
CA GLN A 14 15.77 -15.25 -21.42
C GLN A 14 15.33 -15.25 -19.94
N ARG A 15 14.35 -14.44 -19.59
CA ARG A 15 13.78 -14.39 -18.22
C ARG A 15 13.19 -15.72 -17.78
N LEU A 16 12.61 -16.48 -18.72
CA LEU A 16 12.02 -17.80 -18.45
C LEU A 16 13.01 -18.96 -18.57
N ASN A 17 14.30 -18.69 -18.87
CA ASN A 17 15.35 -19.67 -19.10
C ASN A 17 14.99 -20.69 -20.20
N ILE A 18 14.36 -20.22 -21.28
CA ILE A 18 14.04 -21.01 -22.48
C ILE A 18 14.51 -20.29 -23.74
N SER A 19 14.56 -20.99 -24.89
CA SER A 19 14.80 -20.35 -26.16
C SER A 19 13.54 -19.65 -26.69
N GLN A 20 13.72 -18.63 -27.54
CA GLN A 20 12.61 -17.82 -28.06
C GLN A 20 11.62 -18.62 -28.95
N PRO A 21 12.04 -19.60 -29.83
CA PRO A 21 11.11 -20.33 -30.68
C PRO A 21 10.00 -21.08 -29.91
N PRO A 22 10.28 -21.90 -28.87
CA PRO A 22 9.23 -22.57 -28.11
C PRO A 22 8.29 -21.59 -27.41
N LEU A 23 8.78 -20.43 -26.91
CA LEU A 23 7.93 -19.42 -26.33
C LEU A 23 6.94 -18.85 -27.35
N SER A 24 7.42 -18.54 -28.57
CA SER A 24 6.55 -18.05 -29.64
C SER A 24 5.52 -19.09 -30.07
N MET A 25 5.89 -20.37 -30.12
CA MET A 25 4.96 -21.46 -30.44
C MET A 25 3.88 -21.59 -29.36
N GLN A 26 4.24 -21.54 -28.09
CA GLN A 26 3.27 -21.61 -26.98
C GLN A 26 2.29 -20.43 -26.97
N ILE A 27 2.77 -19.22 -27.23
CA ILE A 27 1.87 -18.05 -27.35
C ILE A 27 0.95 -18.20 -28.55
N LYS A 28 1.45 -18.66 -29.69
CA LYS A 28 0.62 -18.90 -30.89
C LYS A 28 -0.46 -19.96 -30.64
N ALA A 29 -0.10 -21.09 -30.02
CA ALA A 29 -1.06 -22.13 -29.65
C ALA A 29 -2.13 -21.61 -28.66
N LEU A 30 -1.75 -20.74 -27.72
CA LEU A 30 -2.69 -20.08 -26.81
C LEU A 30 -3.67 -19.15 -27.56
N GLU A 31 -3.16 -18.32 -28.48
CA GLU A 31 -3.98 -17.44 -29.33
C GLU A 31 -4.95 -18.25 -30.21
N GLU A 32 -4.49 -19.35 -30.77
CA GLU A 32 -5.31 -20.28 -31.56
C GLU A 32 -6.40 -20.93 -30.71
N ALA A 33 -6.08 -21.38 -29.48
CA ALA A 33 -7.04 -21.98 -28.58
C ALA A 33 -8.12 -20.98 -28.09
N LEU A 34 -7.77 -19.69 -27.97
CA LEU A 34 -8.68 -18.62 -27.58
C LEU A 34 -9.45 -18.03 -28.78
N GLY A 35 -9.00 -18.28 -30.01
CA GLY A 35 -9.58 -17.68 -31.22
C GLY A 35 -9.33 -16.20 -31.38
N VAL A 36 -8.40 -15.62 -30.60
CA VAL A 36 -8.07 -14.18 -30.61
C VAL A 36 -6.57 -13.95 -30.50
N HIS A 37 -6.08 -12.87 -31.10
CA HIS A 37 -4.69 -12.45 -30.91
C HIS A 37 -4.54 -11.66 -29.61
N LEU A 38 -3.56 -12.05 -28.79
CA LEU A 38 -3.22 -11.38 -27.54
C LEU A 38 -2.14 -10.31 -27.74
N PHE A 39 -1.34 -10.45 -28.81
CA PHE A 39 -0.23 -9.54 -29.09
C PHE A 39 -0.34 -8.99 -30.53
N ASP A 40 -0.14 -7.69 -30.66
CA ASP A 40 0.10 -7.04 -31.94
C ASP A 40 1.59 -7.15 -32.29
N ARG A 41 1.87 -7.77 -33.45
CA ARG A 41 3.23 -8.05 -33.97
C ARG A 41 3.57 -7.16 -35.17
N THR A 42 2.74 -6.17 -35.51
CA THR A 42 2.87 -5.36 -36.74
C THR A 42 4.00 -4.34 -36.71
N HIS A 43 4.58 -4.05 -35.54
CA HIS A 43 5.66 -3.08 -35.36
C HIS A 43 6.88 -3.70 -34.65
N ARG A 44 8.03 -3.01 -34.73
CA ARG A 44 9.29 -3.42 -34.05
C ARG A 44 9.14 -3.62 -32.51
N ARG A 45 7.97 -3.39 -31.95
CA ARG A 45 7.65 -3.56 -30.52
C ARG A 45 6.42 -4.45 -30.37
N VAL A 46 6.51 -5.41 -29.48
CA VAL A 46 5.39 -6.25 -29.06
C VAL A 46 4.44 -5.43 -28.15
N ARG A 47 3.17 -5.34 -28.53
CA ARG A 47 2.12 -4.67 -27.74
C ARG A 47 0.99 -5.65 -27.47
N LEU A 48 0.30 -5.47 -26.34
CA LEU A 48 -0.94 -6.19 -26.08
C LEU A 48 -2.07 -5.62 -26.96
N THR A 49 -2.92 -6.52 -27.47
CA THR A 49 -4.25 -6.15 -27.97
C THR A 49 -5.19 -5.86 -26.80
N GLU A 50 -6.40 -5.37 -27.06
CA GLU A 50 -7.44 -5.22 -26.05
C GLU A 50 -7.78 -6.59 -25.40
N ALA A 51 -7.95 -7.64 -26.20
CA ALA A 51 -8.12 -9.01 -25.72
C ALA A 51 -6.92 -9.50 -24.91
N GLY A 52 -5.69 -9.14 -25.33
CA GLY A 52 -4.46 -9.44 -24.61
C GLY A 52 -4.38 -8.79 -23.25
N ALA A 53 -4.86 -7.54 -23.11
CA ALA A 53 -4.91 -6.84 -21.84
C ALA A 53 -5.90 -7.51 -20.87
N VAL A 54 -7.10 -7.82 -21.33
CA VAL A 54 -8.12 -8.54 -20.54
C VAL A 54 -7.59 -9.92 -20.14
N PHE A 55 -7.00 -10.66 -21.08
CA PHE A 55 -6.47 -12.00 -20.78
C PHE A 55 -5.30 -11.94 -19.77
N LEU A 56 -4.41 -10.94 -19.87
CA LEU A 56 -3.30 -10.78 -18.94
C LEU A 56 -3.79 -10.59 -17.51
N GLU A 57 -4.83 -9.77 -17.33
CA GLU A 57 -5.45 -9.53 -16.03
C GLU A 57 -6.01 -10.84 -15.45
N GLN A 58 -6.80 -11.59 -16.23
CA GLN A 58 -7.37 -12.85 -15.78
C GLN A 58 -6.31 -13.95 -15.55
N ALA A 59 -5.26 -13.99 -16.38
CA ALA A 59 -4.14 -14.91 -16.19
C ALA A 59 -3.37 -14.64 -14.88
N ARG A 60 -3.18 -13.37 -14.51
CA ARG A 60 -2.59 -12.99 -13.22
C ARG A 60 -3.42 -13.49 -12.04
N LEU A 61 -4.74 -13.28 -12.08
CA LEU A 61 -5.65 -13.75 -11.06
C LEU A 61 -5.59 -15.29 -10.91
N THR A 62 -5.61 -15.99 -12.03
CA THR A 62 -5.59 -17.47 -12.07
C THR A 62 -4.28 -18.04 -11.51
N LEU A 63 -3.15 -17.49 -11.94
CA LEU A 63 -1.84 -17.94 -11.45
C LEU A 63 -1.66 -17.64 -9.96
N GLY A 64 -2.09 -16.46 -9.49
CA GLY A 64 -2.11 -16.14 -8.05
C GLY A 64 -2.98 -17.10 -7.23
N GLN A 65 -4.11 -17.54 -7.79
CA GLN A 65 -4.96 -18.58 -7.17
C GLN A 65 -4.24 -19.94 -7.11
N LEU A 66 -3.55 -20.33 -8.19
CA LEU A 66 -2.79 -21.57 -8.24
C LEU A 66 -1.66 -21.58 -7.23
N ASP A 67 -0.87 -20.50 -7.13
CA ASP A 67 0.18 -20.35 -6.13
C ASP A 67 -0.37 -20.46 -4.72
N SER A 68 -1.53 -19.85 -4.46
CA SER A 68 -2.23 -19.97 -3.18
C SER A 68 -2.62 -21.42 -2.87
N ALA A 69 -3.15 -22.16 -3.84
CA ALA A 69 -3.53 -23.56 -3.69
C ALA A 69 -2.31 -24.46 -3.40
N VAL A 70 -1.20 -24.25 -4.12
CA VAL A 70 0.05 -24.98 -3.89
C VAL A 70 0.58 -24.73 -2.47
N GLN A 71 0.58 -23.48 -2.00
CA GLN A 71 1.02 -23.15 -0.64
C GLN A 71 0.12 -23.79 0.42
N LEU A 72 -1.19 -23.71 0.26
CA LEU A 72 -2.16 -24.33 1.19
C LEU A 72 -1.97 -25.86 1.25
N THR A 73 -1.73 -26.51 0.10
CA THR A 73 -1.49 -27.95 0.03
C THR A 73 -0.20 -28.34 0.77
N LYS A 74 0.89 -27.60 0.56
CA LYS A 74 2.16 -27.83 1.28
C LYS A 74 2.00 -27.70 2.80
N LEU A 75 1.21 -26.71 3.23
CA LEU A 75 0.92 -26.48 4.66
C LEU A 75 0.06 -27.58 5.26
N ALA A 76 -0.90 -28.14 4.52
CA ALA A 76 -1.73 -29.25 4.97
C ALA A 76 -0.89 -30.51 5.27
N VAL A 77 0.11 -30.81 4.41
CA VAL A 77 1.03 -31.94 4.59
C VAL A 77 1.95 -31.74 5.81
N GLN A 78 2.33 -30.50 6.14
CA GLN A 78 3.22 -30.18 7.24
C GLN A 78 2.50 -30.04 8.60
N GLY A 79 1.20 -30.30 8.67
CA GLY A 79 0.40 -30.13 9.91
C GLY A 79 0.26 -28.66 10.34
N GLY A 80 0.63 -27.73 9.51
CA GLY A 80 0.50 -26.30 9.75
C GLY A 80 -0.91 -25.80 9.44
N THR A 81 -1.53 -25.10 10.37
CA THR A 81 -2.94 -24.69 10.29
C THR A 81 -3.22 -23.46 9.44
N GLY A 82 -2.40 -23.17 8.46
CA GLY A 82 -2.67 -22.14 7.43
C GLY A 82 -1.66 -21.01 7.42
N LEU A 83 -1.71 -20.23 6.34
CA LEU A 83 -0.90 -19.04 6.10
C LEU A 83 -1.84 -17.82 6.02
N LEU A 84 -1.50 -16.77 6.76
CA LEU A 84 -2.11 -15.45 6.65
C LEU A 84 -1.09 -14.47 6.09
N ARG A 85 -1.40 -13.85 4.96
CA ARG A 85 -0.54 -12.86 4.28
C ARG A 85 -1.10 -11.47 4.53
N VAL A 86 -0.31 -10.65 5.20
CA VAL A 86 -0.69 -9.28 5.59
C VAL A 86 0.30 -8.30 4.98
N ALA A 87 -0.20 -7.32 4.25
CA ALA A 87 0.63 -6.20 3.79
C ALA A 87 0.30 -4.93 4.58
N PHE A 88 1.26 -4.01 4.68
CA PHE A 88 1.09 -2.77 5.40
C PHE A 88 1.84 -1.59 4.76
N THR A 89 1.30 -0.37 4.90
CA THR A 89 2.03 0.86 4.53
C THR A 89 3.01 1.30 5.62
N GLY A 90 4.04 2.05 5.25
CA GLY A 90 5.20 2.39 6.10
C GLY A 90 4.90 2.99 7.49
N SER A 91 3.75 3.66 7.68
CA SER A 91 3.37 4.19 9.01
C SER A 91 2.70 3.17 9.94
N VAL A 92 2.27 2.02 9.42
CA VAL A 92 1.51 1.02 10.19
C VAL A 92 2.29 0.43 11.37
N PRO A 93 3.58 0.05 11.22
CA PRO A 93 4.34 -0.48 12.35
C PRO A 93 4.51 0.50 13.52
N LEU A 94 4.34 1.79 13.26
CA LEU A 94 4.48 2.85 14.24
C LEU A 94 3.20 3.05 15.07
N VAL A 95 2.06 2.48 14.67
CA VAL A 95 0.83 2.57 15.47
C VAL A 95 0.77 1.45 16.53
N PRO A 96 0.47 1.78 17.79
CA PRO A 96 0.45 0.79 18.89
C PRO A 96 -0.51 -0.39 18.64
N GLY A 97 -1.62 -0.13 17.93
CA GLY A 97 -2.60 -1.17 17.59
C GLY A 97 -2.03 -2.28 16.72
N PHE A 98 -1.06 -1.99 15.85
CA PHE A 98 -0.45 -2.99 14.99
C PHE A 98 0.38 -4.01 15.78
N ALA A 99 1.26 -3.54 16.66
CA ALA A 99 2.08 -4.43 17.48
C ALA A 99 1.22 -5.33 18.38
N THR A 100 0.16 -4.77 18.97
CA THR A 100 -0.80 -5.54 19.77
C THR A 100 -1.52 -6.57 18.92
N LEU A 101 -2.01 -6.20 17.73
CA LEU A 101 -2.72 -7.10 16.83
C LEU A 101 -1.85 -8.30 16.43
N VAL A 102 -0.61 -8.03 16.01
CA VAL A 102 0.34 -9.08 15.60
C VAL A 102 0.65 -10.03 16.76
N ARG A 103 0.91 -9.48 17.94
CA ARG A 103 1.22 -10.27 19.14
C ARG A 103 0.02 -11.15 19.53
N THR A 104 -1.16 -10.57 19.71
CA THR A 104 -2.36 -11.30 20.09
C THR A 104 -2.73 -12.38 19.08
N PHE A 105 -2.54 -12.10 17.77
CA PHE A 105 -2.76 -13.11 16.75
C PHE A 105 -1.79 -14.28 16.88
N ARG A 106 -0.49 -14.02 17.05
CA ARG A 106 0.53 -15.07 17.20
C ARG A 106 0.33 -15.92 18.45
N GLU A 107 -0.06 -15.30 19.57
CA GLU A 107 -0.36 -15.99 20.83
C GLU A 107 -1.63 -16.85 20.72
N GLY A 108 -2.67 -16.34 20.08
CA GLY A 108 -3.93 -17.05 19.90
C GLY A 108 -3.91 -18.14 18.83
N PHE A 109 -2.96 -18.06 17.88
CA PHE A 109 -2.86 -18.99 16.75
C PHE A 109 -1.42 -19.44 16.51
N PRO A 110 -0.79 -20.18 17.46
CA PRO A 110 0.64 -20.51 17.42
C PRO A 110 1.04 -21.41 16.24
N HIS A 111 0.09 -22.14 15.66
CA HIS A 111 0.29 -22.99 14.49
C HIS A 111 -0.02 -22.30 13.16
N ALA A 112 -0.49 -21.05 13.18
CA ALA A 112 -0.68 -20.27 11.98
C ALA A 112 0.64 -19.61 11.55
N ARG A 113 0.96 -19.68 10.27
CA ARG A 113 2.07 -18.92 9.69
C ARG A 113 1.56 -17.52 9.31
N LEU A 114 2.17 -16.50 9.89
CA LEU A 114 1.87 -15.10 9.58
C LEU A 114 3.01 -14.53 8.73
N HIS A 115 2.73 -14.20 7.47
CA HIS A 115 3.61 -13.47 6.57
C HIS A 115 3.21 -11.99 6.58
N ILE A 116 4.16 -11.11 6.88
CA ILE A 116 3.93 -9.67 6.99
C ILE A 116 4.94 -8.96 6.10
N GLU A 117 4.47 -8.12 5.18
CA GLU A 117 5.35 -7.41 4.25
C GLU A 117 4.95 -5.93 4.10
N HIS A 118 5.97 -5.10 3.81
CA HIS A 118 5.75 -3.71 3.45
C HIS A 118 5.33 -3.60 1.99
N MET A 119 4.22 -2.88 1.75
CA MET A 119 3.71 -2.68 0.40
C MET A 119 2.96 -1.33 0.32
N PRO A 120 3.17 -0.51 -0.72
CA PRO A 120 2.40 0.71 -0.94
C PRO A 120 0.90 0.45 -1.12
N THR A 121 0.05 1.46 -0.85
CA THR A 121 -1.42 1.31 -0.87
C THR A 121 -1.96 0.79 -2.21
N GLY A 122 -1.51 1.33 -3.34
CA GLY A 122 -1.96 0.89 -4.67
C GLY A 122 -1.66 -0.59 -4.93
N PRO A 123 -0.40 -1.02 -4.82
CA PRO A 123 -0.03 -2.44 -4.89
C PRO A 123 -0.78 -3.35 -3.91
N GLN A 124 -1.09 -2.90 -2.67
CA GLN A 124 -1.91 -3.69 -1.74
C GLN A 124 -3.31 -3.96 -2.28
N LEU A 125 -3.95 -2.94 -2.86
CA LEU A 125 -5.29 -3.09 -3.45
C LEU A 125 -5.27 -4.09 -4.60
N GLN A 126 -4.27 -4.01 -5.47
CA GLN A 126 -4.07 -4.97 -6.56
C GLN A 126 -3.78 -6.38 -6.02
N ALA A 127 -2.89 -6.52 -5.04
CA ALA A 127 -2.54 -7.80 -4.44
C ALA A 127 -3.72 -8.46 -3.71
N LEU A 128 -4.66 -7.67 -3.15
CA LEU A 128 -5.93 -8.19 -2.61
C LEU A 128 -6.82 -8.73 -3.73
N GLU A 129 -6.93 -8.06 -4.86
CA GLU A 129 -7.70 -8.52 -6.02
C GLU A 129 -7.11 -9.79 -6.61
N GLU A 130 -5.79 -9.85 -6.75
CA GLU A 130 -5.03 -11.00 -7.26
C GLU A 130 -4.87 -12.14 -6.23
N ARG A 131 -5.39 -11.98 -5.02
CA ARG A 131 -5.29 -12.95 -3.92
C ARG A 131 -3.84 -13.26 -3.48
N HIS A 132 -2.91 -12.36 -3.73
CA HIS A 132 -1.52 -12.46 -3.27
C HIS A 132 -1.39 -12.15 -1.79
N ILE A 133 -2.26 -11.29 -1.25
CA ILE A 133 -2.42 -11.03 0.18
C ILE A 133 -3.86 -11.25 0.63
N ASP A 134 -4.03 -11.52 1.92
CA ASP A 134 -5.33 -11.77 2.54
C ASP A 134 -5.89 -10.53 3.24
N VAL A 135 -4.98 -9.70 3.77
CA VAL A 135 -5.30 -8.45 4.48
C VAL A 135 -4.31 -7.36 4.10
N GLY A 136 -4.83 -6.17 3.84
CA GLY A 136 -4.04 -4.94 3.68
C GLY A 136 -4.29 -3.97 4.83
N LEU A 137 -3.24 -3.34 5.33
CA LEU A 137 -3.31 -2.20 6.25
C LEU A 137 -2.82 -0.96 5.52
N LEU A 138 -3.74 -0.10 5.08
CA LEU A 138 -3.49 0.90 4.05
C LEU A 138 -4.17 2.24 4.32
N ARG A 139 -3.74 3.27 3.59
CA ARG A 139 -4.35 4.61 3.56
C ARG A 139 -4.78 4.92 2.12
N PRO A 140 -6.04 4.71 1.76
CA PRO A 140 -6.53 5.05 0.42
C PRO A 140 -6.62 6.57 0.25
N ALA A 141 -6.75 7.03 -0.99
CA ALA A 141 -7.05 8.41 -1.29
C ALA A 141 -8.38 8.83 -0.62
N PRO A 142 -8.56 10.10 -0.22
CA PRO A 142 -9.74 10.56 0.52
C PRO A 142 -11.08 10.27 -0.15
N GLN A 143 -11.10 10.20 -1.48
CA GLN A 143 -12.31 9.93 -2.29
C GLN A 143 -12.34 8.50 -2.85
N PHE A 144 -11.45 7.62 -2.39
CA PHE A 144 -11.40 6.25 -2.85
C PHE A 144 -12.67 5.49 -2.47
N GLN A 145 -13.32 4.93 -3.46
CA GLN A 145 -14.45 4.01 -3.28
C GLN A 145 -13.96 2.60 -3.56
N PRO A 146 -14.01 1.71 -2.56
CA PRO A 146 -13.56 0.34 -2.77
C PRO A 146 -14.49 -0.38 -3.73
N PRO A 147 -13.94 -1.23 -4.63
CA PRO A 147 -14.74 -2.13 -5.44
C PRO A 147 -15.68 -2.99 -4.57
N PRO A 148 -16.84 -3.43 -5.08
CA PRO A 148 -17.84 -4.16 -4.28
C PRO A 148 -17.32 -5.41 -3.57
N HIS A 149 -16.30 -6.06 -4.15
CA HIS A 149 -15.67 -7.26 -3.59
C HIS A 149 -14.62 -6.99 -2.51
N LEU A 150 -14.20 -5.72 -2.31
CA LEU A 150 -13.32 -5.32 -1.23
C LEU A 150 -14.13 -4.69 -0.09
N GLN A 151 -13.66 -4.92 1.12
CA GLN A 151 -14.16 -4.25 2.32
C GLN A 151 -13.02 -3.50 2.99
N LEU A 152 -13.28 -2.23 3.30
CA LEU A 152 -12.40 -1.40 4.10
C LEU A 152 -13.08 -1.10 5.44
N THR A 153 -12.38 -1.42 6.52
CA THR A 153 -12.82 -1.11 7.90
C THR A 153 -11.81 -0.18 8.54
N PRO A 154 -12.22 0.94 9.16
CA PRO A 154 -11.28 1.79 9.90
C PRO A 154 -10.52 0.97 10.94
N PHE A 155 -9.18 1.06 10.92
CA PHE A 155 -8.31 0.33 11.85
C PHE A 155 -7.69 1.26 12.91
N TRP A 156 -7.28 2.47 12.49
CA TRP A 156 -6.63 3.42 13.38
C TRP A 156 -6.97 4.84 12.99
N ARG A 157 -7.34 5.65 13.98
CA ARG A 157 -7.48 7.11 13.80
C ARG A 157 -6.12 7.74 13.97
N ASP A 158 -5.71 8.50 12.98
CA ASP A 158 -4.44 9.21 12.96
C ASP A 158 -4.69 10.62 12.41
N GLU A 159 -3.82 11.55 12.73
CA GLU A 159 -3.92 12.94 12.29
C GLU A 159 -2.62 13.34 11.59
N LEU A 160 -2.72 14.20 10.59
CA LEU A 160 -1.55 14.83 10.01
C LEU A 160 -0.92 15.82 10.97
N ARG A 161 0.40 15.79 11.03
CA ARG A 161 1.25 16.75 11.74
C ARG A 161 2.15 17.46 10.76
N VAL A 162 2.42 18.73 11.04
CA VAL A 162 3.50 19.44 10.37
C VAL A 162 4.83 19.00 10.99
N VAL A 163 5.73 18.50 10.15
CA VAL A 163 7.07 18.08 10.57
C VAL A 163 8.05 19.15 10.13
N VAL A 164 8.76 19.72 11.10
CA VAL A 164 9.68 20.85 10.87
C VAL A 164 11.02 20.61 11.54
N PRO A 165 12.13 21.20 11.04
CA PRO A 165 13.39 21.21 11.74
C PRO A 165 13.25 21.93 13.10
N THR A 166 14.05 21.55 14.09
CA THR A 166 13.98 22.14 15.45
C THR A 166 14.35 23.62 15.50
N ASP A 167 15.19 24.10 14.58
CA ASP A 167 15.61 25.48 14.44
C ASP A 167 14.68 26.33 13.55
N HIS A 168 13.73 25.71 12.86
CA HIS A 168 12.79 26.38 11.98
C HIS A 168 11.89 27.36 12.75
N PHE A 169 11.51 28.50 12.14
CA PHE A 169 10.65 29.49 12.80
C PHE A 169 9.29 28.92 13.24
N LEU A 170 8.71 27.98 12.45
CA LEU A 170 7.48 27.28 12.81
C LEU A 170 7.64 26.39 14.04
N ALA A 171 8.82 25.90 14.36
CA ALA A 171 9.09 25.12 15.56
C ALA A 171 8.85 25.95 16.84
N LYS A 172 9.21 27.23 16.80
CA LYS A 172 9.06 28.20 17.92
C LYS A 172 7.64 28.71 18.08
N ARG A 173 6.78 28.55 17.07
CA ARG A 173 5.40 29.05 17.08
C ARG A 173 4.56 28.30 18.14
N LYS A 174 3.89 29.04 19.00
CA LYS A 174 2.94 28.47 19.97
C LYS A 174 1.62 28.11 19.27
N GLY A 175 1.01 26.98 19.68
CA GLY A 175 -0.29 26.55 19.14
C GLY A 175 -0.22 25.71 17.87
N ARG A 176 -1.31 25.77 17.10
CA ARG A 176 -1.46 25.04 15.83
C ARG A 176 -0.86 25.86 14.69
N ILE A 177 -0.36 25.20 13.67
CA ILE A 177 0.16 25.79 12.44
C ILE A 177 -0.96 25.86 11.42
N ALA A 178 -1.20 27.01 10.82
CA ALA A 178 -2.18 27.15 9.74
C ALA A 178 -1.58 26.65 8.42
N ILE A 179 -2.43 26.25 7.47
CA ILE A 179 -1.95 25.76 6.16
C ILE A 179 -1.27 26.88 5.37
N GLU A 180 -1.72 28.11 5.56
CA GLU A 180 -1.17 29.32 4.97
C GLU A 180 0.29 29.55 5.36
N ASP A 181 0.66 29.18 6.56
CA ASP A 181 2.02 29.30 7.09
C ASP A 181 3.01 28.38 6.34
N LEU A 182 2.49 27.37 5.64
CA LEU A 182 3.29 26.39 4.90
C LEU A 182 3.46 26.76 3.42
N ALA A 183 2.74 27.77 2.93
CA ALA A 183 2.63 28.05 1.49
C ALA A 183 3.97 28.39 0.82
N ALA A 184 4.84 29.11 1.54
CA ALA A 184 6.17 29.51 1.04
C ALA A 184 7.27 28.47 1.30
N GLU A 185 6.99 27.49 2.15
CA GLU A 185 8.01 26.52 2.58
C GLU A 185 8.20 25.38 1.56
N PRO A 186 9.43 24.92 1.35
CA PRO A 186 9.69 23.76 0.52
C PRO A 186 9.11 22.51 1.18
N LEU A 187 8.11 21.90 0.53
CA LEU A 187 7.43 20.72 1.05
C LEU A 187 8.11 19.44 0.56
N ILE A 188 8.33 18.51 1.46
CA ILE A 188 8.81 17.16 1.15
C ILE A 188 7.62 16.22 1.17
N LEU A 189 7.32 15.58 0.05
CA LEU A 189 6.13 14.73 -0.13
C LEU A 189 6.48 13.30 -0.52
N PHE A 190 5.55 12.40 -0.25
CA PHE A 190 5.51 11.11 -0.94
C PHE A 190 5.11 11.32 -2.41
N PRO A 191 5.67 10.58 -3.36
CA PRO A 191 5.11 10.51 -4.69
C PRO A 191 3.74 9.81 -4.63
N ARG A 192 2.83 10.19 -5.53
CA ARG A 192 1.44 9.72 -5.50
C ARG A 192 1.31 8.21 -5.70
N ASP A 193 2.21 7.59 -6.49
CA ASP A 193 2.26 6.14 -6.74
C ASP A 193 2.59 5.33 -5.48
N ILE A 194 3.31 5.91 -4.53
CA ILE A 194 3.68 5.26 -3.26
C ILE A 194 2.63 5.48 -2.18
N SER A 195 2.14 6.70 -2.04
CA SER A 195 1.20 7.03 -0.97
C SER A 195 0.12 7.98 -1.46
N CYS A 196 -0.80 7.45 -2.30
CA CYS A 196 -1.90 8.22 -2.86
C CYS A 196 -2.73 8.90 -1.75
N GLY A 197 -3.00 8.23 -0.64
CA GLY A 197 -3.80 8.80 0.46
C GLY A 197 -3.17 10.05 1.07
N LEU A 198 -1.90 9.99 1.47
CA LEU A 198 -1.22 11.13 2.11
C LEU A 198 -0.90 12.24 1.11
N HIS A 199 -0.53 11.87 -0.13
CA HIS A 199 -0.28 12.84 -1.19
C HIS A 199 -1.55 13.63 -1.50
N ASP A 200 -2.64 12.93 -1.85
CA ASP A 200 -3.88 13.57 -2.27
C ASP A 200 -4.52 14.37 -1.11
N GLN A 201 -4.42 13.89 0.13
CA GLN A 201 -4.89 14.63 1.30
C GLN A 201 -4.10 15.91 1.51
N THR A 202 -2.77 15.87 1.37
CA THR A 202 -1.93 17.07 1.47
C THR A 202 -2.33 18.08 0.39
N MET A 203 -2.44 17.64 -0.86
CA MET A 203 -2.85 18.51 -1.96
C MET A 203 -4.25 19.11 -1.72
N GLN A 204 -5.20 18.34 -1.18
CA GLN A 204 -6.54 18.85 -0.85
C GLN A 204 -6.52 19.91 0.26
N LEU A 205 -5.65 19.79 1.27
CA LEU A 205 -5.52 20.80 2.31
C LEU A 205 -5.09 22.16 1.74
N PHE A 206 -4.07 22.15 0.87
CA PHE A 206 -3.62 23.37 0.19
C PHE A 206 -4.70 23.93 -0.77
N ASN A 207 -5.32 23.10 -1.58
CA ASN A 207 -6.36 23.51 -2.52
C ASN A 207 -7.56 24.14 -1.80
N LYS A 208 -8.00 23.61 -0.65
CA LYS A 208 -9.09 24.20 0.15
C LYS A 208 -8.76 25.58 0.70
N ALA A 209 -7.50 25.87 0.95
CA ALA A 209 -7.02 27.18 1.35
C ALA A 209 -6.74 28.12 0.15
N GLY A 210 -7.01 27.67 -1.10
CA GLY A 210 -6.70 28.43 -2.31
C GLY A 210 -5.19 28.54 -2.60
N LEU A 211 -4.39 27.61 -2.07
CA LEU A 211 -2.94 27.62 -2.13
C LEU A 211 -2.39 26.49 -3.01
N VAL A 212 -1.22 26.71 -3.59
CA VAL A 212 -0.44 25.72 -4.30
C VAL A 212 0.82 25.44 -3.48
N PRO A 213 1.07 24.18 -3.03
CA PRO A 213 2.26 23.89 -2.25
C PRO A 213 3.52 24.00 -3.11
N ARG A 214 4.61 24.55 -2.55
CA ARG A 214 5.94 24.53 -3.14
C ARG A 214 6.59 23.18 -2.87
N ILE A 215 6.56 22.27 -3.83
CA ILE A 215 7.22 20.96 -3.68
C ILE A 215 8.70 21.15 -3.88
N GLY A 216 9.48 20.98 -2.79
CA GLY A 216 10.94 21.08 -2.80
C GLY A 216 11.62 19.74 -3.06
N GLN A 217 11.02 18.63 -2.55
CA GLN A 217 11.61 17.30 -2.67
C GLN A 217 10.52 16.22 -2.66
N VAL A 218 10.81 15.09 -3.29
CA VAL A 218 9.99 13.88 -3.23
C VAL A 218 10.81 12.74 -2.62
N ALA A 219 10.24 12.00 -1.67
CA ALA A 219 10.87 10.84 -1.07
C ALA A 219 9.88 9.68 -0.90
N ARG A 220 10.34 8.46 -1.16
CA ARG A 220 9.49 7.25 -1.21
C ARG A 220 9.24 6.60 0.15
N GLU A 221 10.05 6.96 1.17
CA GLU A 221 10.05 6.40 2.51
C GLU A 221 9.78 7.50 3.56
N GLY A 222 8.86 7.23 4.49
CA GLY A 222 8.52 8.20 5.54
C GLY A 222 9.68 8.51 6.48
N THR A 223 10.54 7.53 6.75
CA THR A 223 11.78 7.70 7.50
C THR A 223 12.77 8.59 6.77
N ALA A 224 12.89 8.46 5.45
CA ALA A 224 13.69 9.34 4.63
C ALA A 224 13.14 10.78 4.63
N ILE A 225 11.81 10.96 4.58
CA ILE A 225 11.19 12.29 4.71
C ILE A 225 11.58 12.92 6.05
N VAL A 226 11.45 12.18 7.16
CA VAL A 226 11.81 12.69 8.50
C VAL A 226 13.30 13.06 8.55
N GLY A 227 14.18 12.25 7.99
CA GLY A 227 15.62 12.54 7.90
C GLY A 227 15.93 13.79 7.07
N LEU A 228 15.26 13.96 5.92
CA LEU A 228 15.41 15.16 5.08
C LEU A 228 14.89 16.43 5.78
N VAL A 229 13.82 16.34 6.56
CA VAL A 229 13.37 17.44 7.41
C VAL A 229 14.40 17.75 8.47
N ALA A 230 14.97 16.76 9.16
CA ALA A 230 16.05 16.97 10.13
C ALA A 230 17.28 17.65 9.52
N ALA A 231 17.56 17.36 8.25
CA ALA A 231 18.67 18.00 7.49
C ALA A 231 18.34 19.42 6.96
N GLY A 232 17.13 19.95 7.25
CA GLY A 232 16.75 21.31 6.83
C GLY A 232 16.40 21.44 5.34
N VAL A 233 16.15 20.34 4.61
CA VAL A 233 15.79 20.36 3.17
C VAL A 233 14.41 20.99 2.95
N GLY A 234 13.52 20.88 3.94
CA GLY A 234 12.18 21.44 3.91
C GLY A 234 11.33 20.95 5.07
N ILE A 235 10.02 21.13 4.96
CA ILE A 235 9.03 20.67 5.91
C ILE A 235 8.17 19.55 5.31
N SER A 236 7.35 18.86 6.13
CA SER A 236 6.45 17.84 5.60
C SER A 236 5.14 17.77 6.39
N LEU A 237 4.13 17.11 5.80
CA LEU A 237 2.90 16.68 6.47
C LEU A 237 2.90 15.15 6.56
N LEU A 238 3.04 14.63 7.78
CA LEU A 238 3.07 13.20 8.05
C LEU A 238 2.05 12.80 9.13
N PRO A 239 1.56 11.56 9.12
CA PRO A 239 0.77 11.01 10.23
C PRO A 239 1.48 11.12 11.57
N ASP A 240 0.74 11.40 12.63
CA ASP A 240 1.23 11.51 14.03
C ASP A 240 2.01 10.25 14.48
N ALA A 241 1.72 9.11 13.86
CA ALA A 241 2.46 7.87 14.08
C ALA A 241 3.97 8.03 13.91
N TYR A 242 4.44 8.87 12.97
CA TYR A 242 5.87 9.11 12.75
C TYR A 242 6.57 9.84 13.91
N ALA A 243 5.83 10.58 14.74
CA ALA A 243 6.38 11.22 15.94
C ALA A 243 6.95 10.20 16.95
N ARG A 244 6.54 8.94 16.85
CA ARG A 244 7.04 7.84 17.70
C ARG A 244 8.46 7.40 17.37
N LEU A 245 8.99 7.77 16.23
CA LEU A 245 10.40 7.52 15.86
C LEU A 245 11.38 8.32 16.74
N ARG A 246 10.91 9.45 17.34
CA ARG A 246 11.73 10.32 18.18
C ARG A 246 13.07 10.71 17.54
N THR A 247 13.03 11.04 16.24
CA THR A 247 14.22 11.46 15.49
C THR A 247 14.70 12.82 16.00
N GLU A 248 15.99 12.94 16.30
CA GLU A 248 16.61 14.20 16.64
C GLU A 248 16.53 15.21 15.49
N GLY A 249 16.49 16.50 15.78
CA GLY A 249 16.46 17.57 14.80
C GLY A 249 15.07 17.86 14.21
N VAL A 250 13.99 17.15 14.62
CA VAL A 250 12.62 17.40 14.13
C VAL A 250 11.61 17.61 15.25
N LEU A 251 10.62 18.44 14.96
CA LEU A 251 9.43 18.63 15.80
C LEU A 251 8.15 18.36 15.01
N TYR A 252 7.15 17.80 15.69
CA TYR A 252 5.82 17.51 15.15
C TYR A 252 4.82 18.50 15.73
N LYS A 253 4.28 19.38 14.91
CA LYS A 253 3.33 20.43 15.28
C LYS A 253 1.92 20.06 14.82
N ARG A 254 0.91 20.46 15.59
CA ARG A 254 -0.49 20.30 15.20
C ARG A 254 -0.83 21.23 14.06
N LEU A 255 -1.53 20.73 13.05
CA LEU A 255 -2.06 21.52 11.96
C LEU A 255 -3.43 22.10 12.35
N GLN A 256 -3.69 23.34 11.97
CA GLN A 256 -5.00 23.98 12.09
C GLN A 256 -5.72 23.84 10.74
N ALA A 257 -6.47 22.74 10.57
CA ALA A 257 -7.29 22.51 9.40
C ALA A 257 -8.41 21.52 9.75
N ASP A 258 -9.54 21.61 9.03
CA ASP A 258 -10.73 20.78 9.28
C ASP A 258 -10.57 19.31 8.86
N ALA A 259 -9.58 18.99 8.03
CA ALA A 259 -9.42 17.67 7.43
C ALA A 259 -8.05 17.05 7.72
N THR A 260 -7.58 17.13 8.98
CA THR A 260 -6.29 16.52 9.38
C THR A 260 -6.37 15.02 9.62
N ASN A 261 -7.58 14.47 9.72
CA ASN A 261 -7.79 13.05 9.98
C ASN A 261 -7.29 12.22 8.79
N CYS A 262 -6.31 11.36 9.02
CA CYS A 262 -5.72 10.46 8.03
C CYS A 262 -5.80 8.99 8.50
N PRO A 263 -7.00 8.39 8.49
CA PRO A 263 -7.23 7.08 9.06
C PRO A 263 -6.47 5.99 8.31
N LEU A 264 -6.05 4.96 9.06
CA LEU A 264 -5.65 3.68 8.52
C LEU A 264 -6.86 2.77 8.42
N PHE A 265 -6.93 2.02 7.34
CA PHE A 265 -7.97 1.02 7.10
C PHE A 265 -7.35 -0.37 7.05
N LEU A 266 -8.12 -1.33 7.54
CA LEU A 266 -7.94 -2.74 7.27
C LEU A 266 -8.79 -3.08 6.05
N ALA A 267 -8.16 -3.59 5.00
CA ALA A 267 -8.78 -3.99 3.74
C ALA A 267 -8.70 -5.50 3.56
N HIS A 268 -9.77 -6.11 3.09
CA HIS A 268 -9.82 -7.53 2.74
C HIS A 268 -10.90 -7.79 1.69
N ARG A 269 -10.90 -8.98 1.08
CA ARG A 269 -11.99 -9.41 0.19
C ARG A 269 -13.23 -9.81 0.99
N ARG A 270 -14.41 -9.53 0.44
CA ARG A 270 -15.70 -9.96 1.02
C ARG A 270 -16.01 -11.42 0.72
N ASP A 271 -15.64 -11.87 -0.48
CA ASP A 271 -15.87 -13.20 -0.98
C ASP A 271 -14.84 -14.19 -0.40
N GLN A 272 -15.22 -14.97 0.55
CA GLN A 272 -14.41 -16.05 1.15
C GLN A 272 -13.13 -15.57 1.90
N PRO A 273 -13.24 -14.77 2.94
CA PRO A 273 -12.12 -14.65 3.85
C PRO A 273 -11.87 -16.02 4.50
N GLY A 274 -10.67 -16.57 4.35
CA GLY A 274 -10.26 -17.79 5.05
C GLY A 274 -10.44 -17.66 6.57
N SER A 275 -10.51 -18.77 7.28
CA SER A 275 -10.76 -18.76 8.74
C SER A 275 -9.75 -17.90 9.51
N LEU A 276 -8.46 -17.91 9.13
CA LEU A 276 -7.42 -17.08 9.74
C LEU A 276 -7.63 -15.59 9.45
N THR A 277 -8.02 -15.26 8.20
CA THR A 277 -8.33 -13.89 7.81
C THR A 277 -9.50 -13.34 8.64
N GLN A 278 -10.59 -14.11 8.81
CA GLN A 278 -11.72 -13.71 9.64
C GLN A 278 -11.33 -13.49 11.11
N ARG A 279 -10.48 -14.36 11.66
CA ARG A 279 -9.99 -14.25 13.04
C ARG A 279 -9.11 -13.02 13.22
N PHE A 280 -8.23 -12.74 12.25
CA PHE A 280 -7.39 -11.54 12.27
C PHE A 280 -8.22 -10.26 12.20
N ILE A 281 -9.25 -10.22 11.34
CA ILE A 281 -10.19 -9.10 11.23
C ILE A 281 -10.94 -8.88 12.55
N LYS A 282 -11.48 -9.95 13.16
CA LYS A 282 -12.19 -9.86 14.44
C LYS A 282 -11.28 -9.32 15.56
N LEU A 283 -10.03 -9.77 15.63
CA LEU A 283 -9.05 -9.23 16.57
C LEU A 283 -8.78 -7.75 16.33
N ALA A 284 -8.58 -7.34 15.08
CA ALA A 284 -8.40 -5.94 14.74
C ALA A 284 -9.61 -5.08 15.17
N GLN A 285 -10.82 -5.55 14.92
CA GLN A 285 -12.06 -4.87 15.32
C GLN A 285 -12.21 -4.76 16.85
N SER A 286 -11.87 -5.82 17.59
CA SER A 286 -11.93 -5.80 19.06
C SER A 286 -10.97 -4.79 19.68
N LEU A 287 -9.76 -4.64 19.10
CA LEU A 287 -8.78 -3.63 19.52
C LEU A 287 -9.26 -2.19 19.28
N ILE A 288 -10.03 -1.97 18.22
CA ILE A 288 -10.63 -0.67 17.91
C ILE A 288 -11.74 -0.37 18.93
N ALA A 289 -12.65 -1.32 19.17
CA ALA A 289 -13.77 -1.17 20.10
C ALA A 289 -13.30 -0.93 21.56
N GLY A 290 -12.30 -1.70 22.02
CA GLY A 290 -11.72 -1.55 23.36
C GLY A 290 -11.04 -0.20 23.62
N LYS A 291 -10.59 0.50 22.57
CA LYS A 291 -10.07 1.88 22.68
C LYS A 291 -11.16 2.94 22.68
N ALA A 292 -12.27 2.72 22.00
CA ALA A 292 -13.41 3.65 22.02
C ALA A 292 -14.05 3.70 23.40
N ALA A 293 -14.03 2.58 24.15
CA ALA A 293 -14.59 2.49 25.51
C ALA A 293 -13.69 3.08 26.62
N ARG A 294 -12.41 3.39 26.32
CA ARG A 294 -11.44 3.95 27.29
C ARG A 294 -11.19 5.46 27.10
N ARG A 295 -11.92 6.13 26.24
CA ARG A 295 -11.94 7.59 26.03
C ARG A 295 -13.28 8.17 26.44
#